data_8045757a36642a6707921716d3144fa0
#
_entry.id   8045757a36642a6707921716d3144fa0
#
_cell.length_a   1.000
_cell.length_b   1.000
_cell.length_c   1.000
_cell.angle_alpha   90.00
_cell.angle_beta   90.00
_cell.angle_gamma   90.00
#
_symmetry.space_group_name_H-M   'P 1'
#
loop_
_entity.id
_entity.type
_entity.pdbx_description
1 polymer ?
#
loop_
_entity_poly.entity_id
_entity_poly.type
_entity_poly.pdbx_seq_one_letter_code
_entity_poly.pdbx_strand_id
1 'polypeptide(L)'
;MIRLAQASSSENYTKYGTAPNQRRTGVTAQKPEGNLDGELNVIGFYSGWECVYRPIDKQIGSKIADFMYKAVANGSHIGYSWSGNTGVFDALKSINSTDPSQIKTLVNCDCATLVGAAIYYSGIKIDALRSLTTAKMNEILMGSNAFTKLTSKELCQEGKGILVGDIMWRNGHTAVSLDNDPNTPSVDEDEIVFNVPSKYKRVIINRV
;
A
#
# COMPACT_ATOMS: atom_id res chain seq x y z
N MET A 1 -7.52 -13.81 -8.29
CA MET A 1 -7.98 -13.22 -7.00
C MET A 1 -7.00 -12.11 -6.64
N ILE A 2 -7.49 -10.91 -6.32
CA ILE A 2 -6.65 -9.78 -5.94
C ILE A 2 -6.14 -9.99 -4.51
N ARG A 3 -4.84 -9.85 -4.30
CA ARG A 3 -4.21 -9.91 -2.99
C ARG A 3 -3.90 -8.50 -2.48
N LEU A 4 -4.09 -8.31 -1.19
CA LEU A 4 -3.77 -7.07 -0.48
C LEU A 4 -2.67 -7.33 0.54
N ALA A 5 -1.64 -6.48 0.57
CA ALA A 5 -0.64 -6.43 1.62
C ALA A 5 -1.01 -5.37 2.65
N GLN A 6 -0.94 -5.71 3.93
CA GLN A 6 -1.29 -4.81 5.03
C GLN A 6 -0.53 -5.10 6.31
N ALA A 7 -0.54 -4.14 7.23
CA ALA A 7 -0.19 -4.33 8.63
C ALA A 7 -1.45 -4.18 9.49
N SER A 8 -1.74 -5.15 10.35
CA SER A 8 -2.96 -5.19 11.15
C SER A 8 -2.78 -5.89 12.48
N SER A 9 -3.28 -5.28 13.55
CA SER A 9 -3.29 -5.91 14.88
C SER A 9 -4.41 -6.93 15.05
N SER A 10 -5.49 -6.85 14.26
CA SER A 10 -6.66 -7.71 14.41
C SER A 10 -6.36 -9.17 14.08
N GLU A 11 -5.46 -9.44 13.17
CA GLU A 11 -5.07 -10.81 12.83
C GLU A 11 -4.25 -11.47 13.93
N ASN A 12 -3.45 -10.68 14.63
CA ASN A 12 -2.72 -11.18 15.79
C ASN A 12 -3.63 -11.61 16.93
N TYR A 13 -4.76 -10.94 17.10
CA TYR A 13 -5.71 -11.36 18.12
C TYR A 13 -6.27 -12.76 17.87
N THR A 14 -6.73 -13.00 16.64
CA THR A 14 -7.31 -14.30 16.27
C THR A 14 -6.28 -15.42 16.26
N LYS A 15 -5.07 -15.12 15.84
CA LYS A 15 -4.04 -16.14 15.65
C LYS A 15 -3.11 -16.34 16.83
N TYR A 16 -2.85 -15.29 17.61
CA TYR A 16 -1.87 -15.29 18.72
C TYR A 16 -2.47 -14.87 20.05
N GLY A 17 -3.80 -14.73 20.17
CA GLY A 17 -4.49 -14.36 21.40
C GLY A 17 -4.30 -12.90 21.83
N THR A 18 -3.93 -12.01 20.91
CA THR A 18 -3.75 -10.58 21.20
C THR A 18 -5.05 -9.83 20.88
N ALA A 19 -5.56 -9.07 21.85
CA ALA A 19 -6.80 -8.33 21.66
C ALA A 19 -6.74 -7.32 20.51
N PRO A 20 -7.83 -7.15 19.72
CA PRO A 20 -7.93 -6.09 18.75
C PRO A 20 -7.64 -4.74 19.41
N ASN A 21 -6.96 -3.85 18.69
CA ASN A 21 -6.54 -2.53 19.19
C ASN A 21 -5.55 -2.53 20.37
N GLN A 22 -5.03 -3.67 20.78
CA GLN A 22 -3.98 -3.71 21.75
C GLN A 22 -2.69 -3.14 21.12
N ARG A 23 -2.18 -2.07 21.72
CA ARG A 23 -0.90 -1.49 21.31
C ARG A 23 0.22 -2.44 21.67
N ARG A 24 1.03 -2.78 20.70
CA ARG A 24 2.27 -3.51 20.92
C ARG A 24 3.43 -2.55 21.04
N THR A 25 4.33 -2.86 21.92
CA THR A 25 5.52 -2.03 22.22
C THR A 25 6.79 -2.59 21.63
N GLY A 26 6.70 -3.68 20.90
CA GLY A 26 7.86 -4.34 20.30
C GLY A 26 7.45 -5.29 19.19
N VAL A 27 8.40 -5.64 18.36
CA VAL A 27 8.22 -6.66 17.34
C VAL A 27 7.94 -7.98 18.03
N THR A 28 6.86 -8.57 17.65
CA THR A 28 6.58 -9.96 17.95
C THR A 28 6.93 -10.78 16.73
N ALA A 29 8.18 -10.77 16.37
CA ALA A 29 8.72 -11.60 15.31
C ALA A 29 8.43 -13.07 15.62
N GLN A 30 7.24 -13.50 15.32
CA GLN A 30 6.74 -14.82 15.66
C GLN A 30 6.77 -15.75 14.49
N LYS A 31 7.16 -15.21 13.33
CA LYS A 31 7.15 -15.97 12.09
C LYS A 31 8.50 -15.96 11.44
N PRO A 32 8.88 -17.10 10.85
CA PRO A 32 10.02 -17.15 9.96
C PRO A 32 9.87 -16.13 8.80
N GLU A 33 10.98 -15.62 8.33
CA GLU A 33 11.02 -14.81 7.11
C GLU A 33 10.30 -15.53 5.95
N GLY A 34 9.53 -14.79 5.18
CA GLY A 34 8.71 -15.33 4.08
C GLY A 34 7.32 -15.84 4.48
N ASN A 35 6.97 -15.84 5.76
CA ASN A 35 5.62 -16.18 6.17
C ASN A 35 4.71 -14.95 6.10
N LEU A 36 3.67 -15.02 5.27
CA LEU A 36 2.83 -13.89 4.88
C LEU A 36 1.53 -13.75 5.71
N ASP A 37 1.38 -14.44 6.82
CA ASP A 37 0.13 -14.47 7.61
C ASP A 37 0.28 -13.99 9.07
N GLY A 38 1.15 -12.99 9.33
CA GLY A 38 1.41 -12.41 10.65
C GLY A 38 0.69 -11.09 10.93
N GLU A 39 1.34 -10.26 11.74
CA GLU A 39 0.95 -8.86 11.96
C GLU A 39 1.02 -8.05 10.68
N LEU A 40 2.00 -8.37 9.82
CA LEU A 40 2.02 -8.01 8.42
C LEU A 40 1.57 -9.25 7.65
N ASN A 41 0.63 -9.08 6.74
CA ASN A 41 0.05 -10.21 6.04
C ASN A 41 -0.38 -9.87 4.61
N VAL A 42 -0.55 -10.94 3.83
CA VAL A 42 -1.18 -10.88 2.51
C VAL A 42 -2.49 -11.64 2.59
N ILE A 43 -3.58 -10.96 2.26
CA ILE A 43 -4.93 -11.53 2.27
C ILE A 43 -5.61 -11.29 0.93
N GLY A 44 -6.69 -12.01 0.66
CA GLY A 44 -7.56 -11.74 -0.47
C GLY A 44 -8.31 -10.41 -0.33
N PHE A 45 -8.71 -9.82 -1.45
CA PHE A 45 -9.55 -8.63 -1.44
C PHE A 45 -10.81 -8.85 -0.60
N TYR A 46 -11.20 -7.84 0.15
CA TYR A 46 -12.44 -7.79 0.92
C TYR A 46 -13.10 -6.43 0.77
N SER A 47 -14.41 -6.39 0.93
CA SER A 47 -15.23 -5.18 0.81
C SER A 47 -15.09 -4.24 2.03
N GLY A 48 -15.69 -3.05 1.94
CA GLY A 48 -15.74 -2.09 3.03
C GLY A 48 -14.69 -0.98 2.91
N TRP A 49 -14.05 -0.85 1.75
CA TRP A 49 -13.21 0.29 1.42
C TRP A 49 -14.07 1.50 1.04
N GLU A 50 -13.65 2.70 1.42
CA GLU A 50 -14.35 3.94 1.14
C GLU A 50 -13.79 4.64 -0.11
N CYS A 51 -12.50 4.48 -0.36
CA CYS A 51 -11.86 4.92 -1.59
C CYS A 51 -10.56 4.18 -1.85
N VAL A 52 -10.04 4.41 -3.05
CA VAL A 52 -8.73 3.93 -3.51
C VAL A 52 -7.91 5.15 -3.94
N TYR A 53 -6.66 5.25 -3.48
CA TYR A 53 -5.69 6.19 -4.02
C TYR A 53 -4.80 5.44 -5.01
N ARG A 54 -4.94 5.77 -6.29
CA ARG A 54 -4.18 5.17 -7.38
C ARG A 54 -2.99 6.04 -7.75
N PRO A 55 -1.76 5.51 -7.73
CA PRO A 55 -0.61 6.22 -8.29
C PRO A 55 -0.84 6.55 -9.76
N ILE A 56 -0.56 7.80 -10.16
CA ILE A 56 -0.68 8.23 -11.57
C ILE A 56 0.39 7.54 -12.41
N ASP A 57 1.61 7.41 -11.87
CA ASP A 57 2.68 6.64 -12.49
C ASP A 57 2.56 5.16 -12.08
N LYS A 58 2.30 4.31 -13.07
CA LYS A 58 2.19 2.84 -12.87
C LYS A 58 3.48 2.22 -12.32
N GLN A 59 4.65 2.77 -12.66
CA GLN A 59 5.92 2.25 -12.14
C GLN A 59 6.05 2.52 -10.65
N ILE A 60 5.56 3.67 -10.17
CA ILE A 60 5.46 3.96 -8.75
C ILE A 60 4.50 2.99 -8.08
N GLY A 61 3.35 2.68 -8.69
CA GLY A 61 2.42 1.68 -8.19
C GLY A 61 3.08 0.32 -7.99
N SER A 62 3.80 -0.16 -9.00
CA SER A 62 4.53 -1.44 -8.94
C SER A 62 5.61 -1.44 -7.84
N LYS A 63 6.33 -0.34 -7.64
CA LYS A 63 7.33 -0.21 -6.57
C LYS A 63 6.68 -0.19 -5.18
N ILE A 64 5.53 0.46 -5.03
CA ILE A 64 4.77 0.46 -3.77
C ILE A 64 4.33 -0.97 -3.42
N ALA A 65 3.79 -1.71 -4.39
CA ALA A 65 3.38 -3.09 -4.18
C ALA A 65 4.56 -4.02 -3.83
N ASP A 66 5.68 -3.90 -4.54
CA ASP A 66 6.91 -4.66 -4.25
C ASP A 66 7.45 -4.37 -2.85
N PHE A 67 7.49 -3.08 -2.46
CA PHE A 67 7.88 -2.69 -1.11
C PHE A 67 6.99 -3.35 -0.06
N MET A 68 5.66 -3.25 -0.23
CA MET A 68 4.70 -3.82 0.71
C MET A 68 4.84 -5.34 0.82
N TYR A 69 5.01 -6.03 -0.30
CA TYR A 69 5.24 -7.48 -0.32
C TYR A 69 6.52 -7.87 0.44
N LYS A 70 7.63 -7.18 0.18
CA LYS A 70 8.91 -7.42 0.86
C LYS A 70 8.85 -7.11 2.35
N ALA A 71 8.13 -6.05 2.75
CA ALA A 71 7.94 -5.73 4.15
C ALA A 71 7.16 -6.83 4.87
N VAL A 72 6.07 -7.34 4.25
CA VAL A 72 5.30 -8.46 4.80
C VAL A 72 6.14 -9.73 4.88
N ALA A 73 6.92 -10.04 3.84
CA ALA A 73 7.82 -11.19 3.83
C ALA A 73 8.89 -11.12 4.95
N ASN A 74 9.27 -9.91 5.37
CA ASN A 74 10.21 -9.68 6.48
C ASN A 74 9.52 -9.56 7.86
N GLY A 75 8.41 -10.25 8.06
CA GLY A 75 7.66 -10.24 9.32
C GLY A 75 8.42 -10.77 10.54
N SER A 76 9.59 -11.36 10.36
CA SER A 76 10.52 -11.71 11.44
C SER A 76 11.21 -10.49 12.07
N HIS A 77 11.27 -9.37 11.38
CA HIS A 77 11.92 -8.13 11.84
C HIS A 77 10.95 -6.93 11.90
N ILE A 78 9.82 -7.00 11.21
CA ILE A 78 8.85 -5.93 11.15
C ILE A 78 7.55 -6.39 11.82
N GLY A 79 7.12 -5.66 12.85
CA GLY A 79 5.90 -5.94 13.60
C GLY A 79 4.92 -4.78 13.58
N TYR A 80 3.72 -5.01 14.14
CA TYR A 80 2.68 -4.00 14.28
C TYR A 80 2.71 -3.35 15.66
N SER A 81 2.76 -2.03 15.72
CA SER A 81 2.56 -1.25 16.93
C SER A 81 2.15 0.19 16.62
N TRP A 82 1.29 0.77 17.44
CA TRP A 82 1.04 2.21 17.39
C TRP A 82 2.17 3.01 18.06
N SER A 83 2.94 2.37 18.95
CA SER A 83 4.12 2.98 19.58
C SER A 83 5.36 2.62 18.76
N GLY A 84 6.18 3.62 18.42
CA GLY A 84 7.37 3.42 17.58
C GLY A 84 7.05 3.01 16.14
N ASN A 85 5.88 3.38 15.65
CA ASN A 85 5.36 2.96 14.34
C ASN A 85 6.11 3.53 13.13
N THR A 86 7.05 4.46 13.31
CA THR A 86 7.92 4.96 12.25
C THR A 86 9.15 4.09 11.99
N GLY A 87 9.27 2.96 12.69
CA GLY A 87 10.48 2.15 12.73
C GLY A 87 10.94 1.64 11.36
N VAL A 88 10.03 1.26 10.47
CA VAL A 88 10.39 0.83 9.11
C VAL A 88 11.06 1.98 8.32
N PHE A 89 10.46 3.18 8.39
CA PHE A 89 11.00 4.36 7.72
C PHE A 89 12.40 4.70 8.24
N ASP A 90 12.56 4.72 9.56
CA ASP A 90 13.80 5.12 10.22
C ASP A 90 14.92 4.10 10.02
N ALA A 91 14.59 2.81 10.06
CA ALA A 91 15.56 1.73 9.80
C ALA A 91 16.11 1.82 8.36
N LEU A 92 15.24 1.98 7.37
CA LEU A 92 15.68 2.11 5.98
C LEU A 92 16.55 3.35 5.76
N LYS A 93 16.19 4.46 6.40
CA LYS A 93 17.01 5.67 6.37
C LYS A 93 18.40 5.42 6.97
N SER A 94 18.46 4.73 8.10
CA SER A 94 19.74 4.46 8.81
C SER A 94 20.70 3.56 8.04
N ILE A 95 20.17 2.60 7.28
CA ILE A 95 20.97 1.68 6.45
C ILE A 95 21.13 2.18 4.99
N ASN A 96 20.62 3.37 4.69
CA ASN A 96 20.61 3.95 3.34
C ASN A 96 20.05 3.00 2.26
N SER A 97 18.93 2.36 2.56
CA SER A 97 18.26 1.41 1.67
C SER A 97 16.83 1.83 1.35
N THR A 98 16.31 1.33 0.26
CA THR A 98 14.90 1.43 -0.13
C THR A 98 14.18 0.07 -0.05
N ASP A 99 14.89 -0.99 0.31
CA ASP A 99 14.40 -2.36 0.32
C ASP A 99 14.14 -2.84 1.77
N PRO A 100 12.86 -3.03 2.18
CA PRO A 100 12.52 -3.44 3.53
C PRO A 100 12.99 -4.85 3.89
N SER A 101 13.34 -5.69 2.93
CA SER A 101 13.93 -7.02 3.20
C SER A 101 15.33 -6.94 3.83
N GLN A 102 15.98 -5.78 3.72
CA GLN A 102 17.31 -5.53 4.30
C GLN A 102 17.25 -5.11 5.78
N ILE A 103 16.09 -4.86 6.34
CA ILE A 103 15.94 -4.56 7.76
C ILE A 103 16.23 -5.84 8.57
N LYS A 104 17.26 -5.77 9.43
CA LYS A 104 17.69 -6.87 10.31
C LYS A 104 17.51 -6.57 11.80
N THR A 105 17.07 -5.37 12.12
CA THR A 105 16.70 -4.94 13.47
C THR A 105 15.19 -5.07 13.67
N LEU A 106 14.77 -5.29 14.91
CA LEU A 106 13.35 -5.35 15.25
C LEU A 106 12.76 -3.93 15.19
N VAL A 107 11.76 -3.72 14.35
CA VAL A 107 11.09 -2.42 14.16
C VAL A 107 9.57 -2.59 14.11
N ASN A 108 8.85 -1.49 14.36
CA ASN A 108 7.40 -1.47 14.30
C ASN A 108 6.89 -0.52 13.22
N CYS A 109 5.70 -0.80 12.72
CA CYS A 109 4.87 0.07 11.90
C CYS A 109 3.40 -0.08 12.31
N ASP A 110 2.54 0.80 11.82
CA ASP A 110 1.10 0.58 11.71
C ASP A 110 0.70 0.53 10.23
N CYS A 111 -0.59 0.37 9.95
CA CYS A 111 -1.07 0.26 8.56
C CYS A 111 -0.71 1.49 7.74
N ALA A 112 -0.87 2.70 8.28
CA ALA A 112 -0.65 3.95 7.56
C ALA A 112 0.84 4.28 7.42
N THR A 113 1.63 4.10 8.47
CA THR A 113 3.08 4.39 8.43
C THR A 113 3.84 3.40 7.53
N LEU A 114 3.39 2.14 7.45
CA LEU A 114 3.96 1.19 6.48
C LEU A 114 3.68 1.64 5.03
N VAL A 115 2.43 2.04 4.74
CA VAL A 115 2.06 2.59 3.42
C VAL A 115 2.82 3.88 3.14
N GLY A 116 2.99 4.76 4.15
CA GLY A 116 3.80 5.97 4.03
C GLY A 116 5.25 5.67 3.66
N ALA A 117 5.87 4.68 4.31
CA ALA A 117 7.21 4.23 3.96
C ALA A 117 7.27 3.67 2.52
N ALA A 118 6.28 2.85 2.14
CA ALA A 118 6.20 2.31 0.77
C ALA A 118 6.14 3.41 -0.28
N ILE A 119 5.32 4.43 -0.09
CA ILE A 119 5.21 5.58 -1.00
C ILE A 119 6.53 6.35 -1.06
N TYR A 120 7.11 6.67 0.09
CA TYR A 120 8.35 7.46 0.16
C TYR A 120 9.52 6.76 -0.52
N TYR A 121 9.73 5.49 -0.20
CA TYR A 121 10.84 4.72 -0.74
C TYR A 121 10.62 4.27 -2.19
N SER A 122 9.39 4.34 -2.69
CA SER A 122 9.08 4.15 -4.12
C SER A 122 9.37 5.38 -4.99
N GLY A 123 9.70 6.54 -4.39
CA GLY A 123 10.14 7.73 -5.12
C GLY A 123 9.38 9.03 -4.83
N ILE A 124 8.24 8.99 -4.11
CA ILE A 124 7.47 10.19 -3.75
C ILE A 124 8.00 10.71 -2.40
N LYS A 125 8.87 11.72 -2.45
CA LYS A 125 9.61 12.24 -1.28
C LYS A 125 8.83 13.35 -0.57
N ILE A 126 7.96 12.98 0.36
CA ILE A 126 7.18 13.89 1.20
C ILE A 126 7.44 13.52 2.67
N ASP A 127 7.97 14.44 3.46
CA ASP A 127 8.37 14.16 4.86
C ASP A 127 7.19 13.74 5.74
N ALA A 128 5.99 14.25 5.48
CA ALA A 128 4.77 13.89 6.20
C ALA A 128 4.41 12.40 6.08
N LEU A 129 4.92 11.68 5.07
CA LEU A 129 4.71 10.23 4.90
C LEU A 129 5.34 9.41 6.03
N ARG A 130 6.40 9.90 6.68
CA ARG A 130 7.03 9.21 7.81
C ARG A 130 6.05 8.96 8.96
N SER A 131 5.16 9.90 9.23
CA SER A 131 4.15 9.82 10.30
C SER A 131 2.72 9.86 9.73
N LEU A 132 2.53 9.22 8.58
CA LEU A 132 1.24 9.14 7.92
C LEU A 132 0.20 8.49 8.86
N THR A 133 -1.00 9.05 8.85
CA THR A 133 -2.17 8.46 9.51
C THR A 133 -3.31 8.32 8.51
N THR A 134 -4.23 7.40 8.73
CA THR A 134 -5.41 7.27 7.85
C THR A 134 -6.21 8.57 7.77
N ALA A 135 -6.29 9.34 8.86
CA ALA A 135 -6.99 10.62 8.89
C ALA A 135 -6.34 11.70 7.99
N LYS A 136 -5.01 11.70 7.84
CA LYS A 136 -4.26 12.65 7.02
C LYS A 136 -3.99 12.17 5.60
N MET A 137 -4.32 10.93 5.30
CA MET A 137 -3.96 10.30 4.03
C MET A 137 -4.53 11.07 2.83
N ASN A 138 -5.81 11.49 2.89
CA ASN A 138 -6.43 12.24 1.80
C ASN A 138 -5.71 13.56 1.52
N GLU A 139 -5.41 14.34 2.56
CA GLU A 139 -4.72 15.63 2.44
C GLU A 139 -3.33 15.44 1.80
N ILE A 140 -2.54 14.51 2.34
CA ILE A 140 -1.15 14.30 1.92
C ILE A 140 -1.08 13.72 0.50
N LEU A 141 -1.87 12.69 0.19
CA LEU A 141 -1.79 12.02 -1.10
C LEU A 141 -2.35 12.91 -2.23
N MET A 142 -3.47 13.57 -2.00
CA MET A 142 -4.04 14.48 -3.01
C MET A 142 -3.19 15.75 -3.17
N GLY A 143 -2.63 16.29 -2.08
CA GLY A 143 -1.72 17.43 -2.13
C GLY A 143 -0.41 17.15 -2.87
N SER A 144 -0.02 15.89 -3.01
CA SER A 144 1.19 15.49 -3.75
C SER A 144 1.05 15.57 -5.27
N ASN A 145 -0.17 15.61 -5.80
CA ASN A 145 -0.49 15.47 -7.23
C ASN A 145 0.05 14.18 -7.88
N ALA A 146 0.44 13.18 -7.07
CA ALA A 146 0.96 11.90 -7.55
C ALA A 146 -0.09 10.77 -7.55
N PHE A 147 -1.29 11.06 -7.05
CA PHE A 147 -2.37 10.09 -6.91
C PHE A 147 -3.69 10.62 -7.45
N THR A 148 -4.53 9.69 -7.89
CA THR A 148 -5.95 9.93 -8.18
C THR A 148 -6.79 9.23 -7.13
N LYS A 149 -7.80 9.92 -6.57
CA LYS A 149 -8.76 9.32 -5.65
C LYS A 149 -9.96 8.76 -6.42
N LEU A 150 -10.26 7.50 -6.22
CA LEU A 150 -11.34 6.75 -6.86
C LEU A 150 -12.32 6.25 -5.80
N THR A 151 -13.62 6.36 -6.06
CA THR A 151 -14.69 6.05 -5.08
C THR A 151 -15.82 5.20 -5.66
N SER A 152 -15.64 4.59 -6.84
CA SER A 152 -16.70 3.78 -7.42
C SER A 152 -16.99 2.55 -6.55
N LYS A 153 -18.27 2.14 -6.51
CA LYS A 153 -18.71 0.98 -5.74
C LYS A 153 -18.04 -0.30 -6.26
N GLU A 154 -17.93 -0.43 -7.56
CA GLU A 154 -17.33 -1.59 -8.23
C GLU A 154 -15.87 -1.77 -7.77
N LEU A 155 -15.14 -0.67 -7.67
CA LEU A 155 -13.74 -0.69 -7.23
C LEU A 155 -13.63 -0.96 -5.72
N CYS A 156 -14.38 -0.21 -4.90
CA CYS A 156 -14.22 -0.23 -3.45
C CYS A 156 -14.87 -1.43 -2.77
N GLN A 157 -15.94 -1.99 -3.34
CA GLN A 157 -16.70 -3.08 -2.72
C GLN A 157 -16.54 -4.41 -3.44
N GLU A 158 -16.27 -4.40 -4.73
CA GLU A 158 -16.19 -5.61 -5.55
C GLU A 158 -14.79 -5.91 -6.07
N GLY A 159 -13.85 -4.96 -5.93
CA GLY A 159 -12.47 -5.09 -6.40
C GLY A 159 -12.31 -4.99 -7.90
N LYS A 160 -13.37 -4.64 -8.64
CA LYS A 160 -13.32 -4.52 -10.10
C LYS A 160 -12.53 -3.29 -10.53
N GLY A 161 -11.55 -3.50 -11.39
CA GLY A 161 -10.69 -2.44 -11.89
C GLY A 161 -9.56 -2.02 -10.94
N ILE A 162 -9.28 -2.79 -9.88
CA ILE A 162 -8.10 -2.60 -9.03
C ILE A 162 -6.84 -2.88 -9.83
N LEU A 163 -5.82 -2.05 -9.61
CA LEU A 163 -4.49 -2.18 -10.19
C LEU A 163 -3.44 -2.40 -9.10
N VAL A 164 -2.32 -3.00 -9.51
CA VAL A 164 -1.15 -3.16 -8.65
C VAL A 164 -0.69 -1.80 -8.10
N GLY A 165 -0.45 -1.73 -6.79
CA GLY A 165 -0.06 -0.50 -6.12
C GLY A 165 -1.22 0.44 -5.74
N ASP A 166 -2.46 0.10 -6.06
CA ASP A 166 -3.63 0.81 -5.55
C ASP A 166 -3.64 0.76 -4.03
N ILE A 167 -3.81 1.92 -3.39
CA ILE A 167 -3.86 2.05 -1.94
C ILE A 167 -5.33 2.09 -1.52
N MET A 168 -5.77 1.00 -0.91
CA MET A 168 -7.10 0.87 -0.36
C MET A 168 -7.22 1.66 0.93
N TRP A 169 -8.27 2.43 1.10
CA TRP A 169 -8.48 3.27 2.28
C TRP A 169 -9.89 3.18 2.84
N ARG A 170 -9.98 3.11 4.14
CA ARG A 170 -11.18 3.36 4.94
C ARG A 170 -10.77 4.04 6.25
N ASN A 171 -11.72 4.62 6.96
CA ASN A 171 -11.41 5.19 8.27
C ASN A 171 -10.77 4.13 9.18
N GLY A 172 -9.60 4.46 9.72
CA GLY A 172 -8.85 3.60 10.64
C GLY A 172 -8.03 2.48 10.00
N HIS A 173 -8.09 2.27 8.66
CA HIS A 173 -7.30 1.20 8.03
C HIS A 173 -6.93 1.50 6.57
N THR A 174 -5.79 0.92 6.16
CA THR A 174 -5.30 0.99 4.77
C THR A 174 -4.51 -0.27 4.41
N ALA A 175 -4.54 -0.62 3.13
CA ALA A 175 -3.81 -1.74 2.53
C ALA A 175 -3.37 -1.38 1.10
N VAL A 176 -2.50 -2.19 0.50
CA VAL A 176 -2.04 -2.00 -0.88
C VAL A 176 -2.32 -3.24 -1.71
N SER A 177 -2.83 -3.05 -2.91
CA SER A 177 -3.03 -4.14 -3.87
C SER A 177 -1.69 -4.63 -4.43
N LEU A 178 -1.51 -5.95 -4.41
CA LEU A 178 -0.36 -6.62 -5.01
C LEU A 178 -0.62 -7.09 -6.45
N ASP A 179 -1.87 -7.08 -6.88
CA ASP A 179 -2.28 -7.61 -8.17
C ASP A 179 -3.19 -6.62 -8.91
N ASN A 180 -3.25 -6.78 -10.23
CA ASN A 180 -4.32 -6.21 -11.03
C ASN A 180 -5.58 -7.07 -10.93
N ASP A 181 -6.75 -6.47 -11.03
CA ASP A 181 -7.97 -7.22 -11.34
C ASP A 181 -7.78 -7.94 -12.69
N PRO A 182 -7.90 -9.29 -12.72
CA PRO A 182 -7.66 -10.05 -13.95
C PRO A 182 -8.63 -9.71 -15.09
N ASN A 183 -9.75 -9.06 -14.77
CA ASN A 183 -10.73 -8.63 -15.77
C ASN A 183 -10.49 -7.18 -16.24
N THR A 184 -9.50 -6.48 -15.69
CA THR A 184 -9.14 -5.15 -16.18
C THR A 184 -8.37 -5.32 -17.50
N PRO A 185 -8.86 -4.76 -18.61
CA PRO A 185 -8.13 -4.80 -19.87
C PRO A 185 -6.71 -4.27 -19.67
N SER A 186 -5.71 -5.01 -20.16
CA SER A 186 -4.37 -4.45 -20.31
C SER A 186 -4.48 -3.26 -21.26
N VAL A 187 -4.26 -2.06 -20.75
CA VAL A 187 -4.12 -0.89 -21.64
C VAL A 187 -2.71 -1.03 -22.20
N ASP A 188 -2.59 -1.38 -23.46
CA ASP A 188 -1.32 -1.36 -24.15
C ASP A 188 -0.70 0.02 -23.99
N GLU A 189 0.55 0.06 -23.53
CA GLU A 189 1.24 1.30 -23.13
C GLU A 189 1.37 2.32 -24.27
N ASP A 190 1.03 1.92 -25.49
CA ASP A 190 1.21 2.71 -26.70
C ASP A 190 -0.06 3.41 -27.20
N GLU A 191 -1.23 3.17 -26.64
CA GLU A 191 -2.47 3.80 -27.11
C GLU A 191 -3.08 4.74 -26.04
N ILE A 192 -2.72 6.02 -26.10
CA ILE A 192 -3.43 7.08 -25.38
C ILE A 192 -4.65 7.49 -26.20
N VAL A 193 -5.81 6.92 -25.88
CA VAL A 193 -7.07 7.33 -26.50
C VAL A 193 -7.65 8.51 -25.74
N PHE A 194 -7.52 9.70 -26.27
CA PHE A 194 -8.28 10.85 -25.80
C PHE A 194 -9.73 10.76 -26.30
N ASN A 195 -10.69 10.54 -25.42
CA ASN A 195 -12.10 10.74 -25.74
C ASN A 195 -12.36 12.25 -25.89
N VAL A 196 -12.17 12.76 -27.08
CA VAL A 196 -12.59 14.13 -27.42
C VAL A 196 -14.10 14.10 -27.72
N PRO A 197 -14.87 15.10 -27.27
CA PRO A 197 -16.27 15.21 -27.64
C PRO A 197 -16.47 15.09 -29.13
N SER A 198 -17.59 14.50 -29.58
CA SER A 198 -17.87 14.13 -30.98
C SER A 198 -17.72 15.23 -32.01
N LYS A 199 -17.61 16.50 -31.58
CA LYS A 199 -17.36 17.66 -32.45
C LYS A 199 -15.87 17.86 -32.84
N TYR A 200 -14.94 17.07 -32.25
CA TYR A 200 -13.52 17.15 -32.60
C TYR A 200 -13.06 15.83 -33.24
N LYS A 201 -12.17 15.91 -34.22
CA LYS A 201 -11.60 14.72 -34.86
C LYS A 201 -10.66 14.00 -33.88
N ARG A 202 -10.68 12.66 -33.92
CA ARG A 202 -9.77 11.80 -33.15
C ARG A 202 -8.31 12.14 -33.49
N VAL A 203 -7.51 12.46 -32.49
CA VAL A 203 -6.06 12.66 -32.60
C VAL A 203 -5.36 11.46 -32.01
N ILE A 204 -4.58 10.74 -32.83
CA ILE A 204 -3.71 9.65 -32.40
C ILE A 204 -2.30 10.23 -32.37
N ILE A 205 -1.65 10.21 -31.23
CA ILE A 205 -0.25 10.61 -31.09
C ILE A 205 0.57 9.34 -30.85
N ASN A 206 1.28 8.90 -31.89
CA ASN A 206 2.28 7.86 -31.75
C ASN A 206 3.58 8.50 -31.22
N ARG A 207 4.12 8.02 -30.12
CA ARG A 207 5.47 8.38 -29.70
C ARG A 207 6.46 7.60 -30.56
N VAL A 208 7.34 8.31 -31.24
CA VAL A 208 8.52 7.79 -31.93
C VAL A 208 9.63 7.57 -30.94
#